data_84dbd60aadb132c1ba6eeece354966c7
#
_entry.id   84dbd60aadb132c1ba6eeece354966c7
#
_cell.length_a   1.000
_cell.length_b   1.000
_cell.length_c   1.000
_cell.angle_alpha   90.00
_cell.angle_beta   90.00
_cell.angle_gamma   90.00
#
_symmetry.space_group_name_H-M   'P 1'
#
loop_
_entity.id
_entity.type
_entity.pdbx_description
1 polymer ?
#
loop_
_entity_poly.entity_id
_entity_poly.type
_entity_poly.pdbx_seq_one_letter_code
_entity_poly.pdbx_strand_id
1 'polypeptide(L)'
;LHEAGAYYLQEPSAMSVVPKLDIQKGDKVLDMCAAPGGKSTYILSKLDDTGLLVSNEINPIRIKALGENLERFGARNCIITNTDSAHLRKVFTGYFDKIVIDAPCSGEGMFRKDPVAIEDWTYSKVLECQSIQKEIIRDGYKMLKKGGTLVYSTCTFSREENEDVIEEFIAEHEGAVLIEMERLWPHKVKGEGHFVAKIQKLDDEDCRVKEMKIKKLNNEIKEYRNFEKKHLNINVDNKFMLRGDNLYLLPDECPNVDKLKVLRYGLHLGVLKKNRF
;
A
#
# COMPACT_ATOMS: atom_id res chain seq x y z
N LEU A 1 -12.71 20.07 -4.96
CA LEU A 1 -12.35 18.89 -5.77
C LEU A 1 -11.49 17.88 -4.99
N HIS A 2 -10.53 18.34 -4.16
CA HIS A 2 -9.78 17.45 -3.26
C HIS A 2 -10.71 16.74 -2.26
N GLU A 3 -11.60 17.49 -1.60
CA GLU A 3 -12.60 16.95 -0.67
C GLU A 3 -13.61 16.00 -1.36
N ALA A 4 -13.81 16.18 -2.65
CA ALA A 4 -14.65 15.30 -3.46
C ALA A 4 -13.92 14.05 -4.02
N GLY A 5 -12.64 13.87 -3.65
CA GLY A 5 -11.86 12.72 -4.11
C GLY A 5 -11.38 12.76 -5.55
N ALA A 6 -11.53 13.90 -6.25
CA ALA A 6 -11.13 14.00 -7.65
C ALA A 6 -9.60 13.99 -7.85
N TYR A 7 -8.83 14.33 -6.84
CA TYR A 7 -7.37 14.23 -6.80
C TYR A 7 -6.86 14.23 -5.36
N TYR A 8 -5.62 13.78 -5.20
CA TYR A 8 -4.89 13.83 -3.92
C TYR A 8 -3.71 14.81 -4.06
N LEU A 9 -3.57 15.74 -3.11
CA LEU A 9 -2.42 16.66 -3.05
C LEU A 9 -1.27 15.95 -2.36
N GLN A 10 -0.15 15.80 -3.04
CA GLN A 10 1.03 15.15 -2.53
C GLN A 10 2.26 16.03 -2.74
N GLU A 11 3.25 15.87 -1.88
CA GLU A 11 4.55 16.50 -1.98
C GLU A 11 5.28 16.03 -3.26
N PRO A 12 5.86 16.96 -4.07
CA PRO A 12 6.38 16.61 -5.40
C PRO A 12 7.47 15.55 -5.43
N SER A 13 8.42 15.54 -4.47
CA SER A 13 9.45 14.51 -4.43
C SER A 13 8.88 13.13 -4.06
N ALA A 14 7.88 13.08 -3.16
CA ALA A 14 7.15 11.84 -2.85
C ALA A 14 6.34 11.31 -4.05
N MET A 15 5.83 12.20 -4.92
CA MET A 15 5.11 11.79 -6.13
C MET A 15 6.00 11.06 -7.13
N SER A 16 7.30 11.29 -7.15
CA SER A 16 8.24 10.68 -8.09
C SER A 16 8.47 9.18 -7.85
N VAL A 17 8.10 8.67 -6.68
CA VAL A 17 8.34 7.27 -6.25
C VAL A 17 7.49 6.27 -7.05
N VAL A 18 6.17 6.49 -7.12
CA VAL A 18 5.24 5.56 -7.77
C VAL A 18 5.51 5.36 -9.27
N PRO A 19 5.87 6.38 -10.07
CA PRO A 19 6.24 6.17 -11.48
C PRO A 19 7.36 5.16 -11.71
N LYS A 20 8.29 5.00 -10.77
CA LYS A 20 9.39 4.03 -10.86
C LYS A 20 8.94 2.56 -10.83
N LEU A 21 7.73 2.29 -10.34
CA LEU A 21 7.15 0.94 -10.33
C LEU A 21 6.74 0.45 -11.72
N ASP A 22 6.50 1.35 -12.68
CA ASP A 22 5.99 1.01 -14.03
C ASP A 22 4.70 0.15 -13.95
N ILE A 23 3.73 0.61 -13.18
CA ILE A 23 2.47 -0.11 -12.92
C ILE A 23 1.68 -0.27 -14.21
N GLN A 24 1.25 -1.51 -14.48
CA GLN A 24 0.38 -1.88 -15.58
C GLN A 24 -1.03 -2.21 -15.08
N LYS A 25 -2.03 -2.06 -15.95
CA LYS A 25 -3.38 -2.52 -15.64
C LYS A 25 -3.39 -4.02 -15.37
N GLY A 26 -4.05 -4.43 -14.30
CA GLY A 26 -4.09 -5.81 -13.84
C GLY A 26 -3.00 -6.21 -12.86
N ASP A 27 -2.00 -5.35 -12.59
CA ASP A 27 -0.96 -5.64 -11.60
C ASP A 27 -1.54 -5.83 -10.19
N LYS A 28 -0.90 -6.71 -9.42
CA LYS A 28 -1.08 -6.86 -7.97
C LYS A 28 0.01 -6.06 -7.27
N VAL A 29 -0.39 -5.00 -6.59
CA VAL A 29 0.53 -4.04 -5.99
C VAL A 29 0.39 -4.03 -4.48
N LEU A 30 1.51 -3.97 -3.76
CA LEU A 30 1.56 -3.73 -2.31
C LEU A 30 2.15 -2.34 -2.04
N ASP A 31 1.43 -1.52 -1.30
CA ASP A 31 1.95 -0.33 -0.63
C ASP A 31 2.14 -0.69 0.86
N MET A 32 3.40 -0.86 1.27
CA MET A 32 3.73 -1.57 2.51
C MET A 32 3.70 -0.68 3.75
N CYS A 33 3.89 0.65 3.57
CA CYS A 33 3.88 1.68 4.62
C CYS A 33 3.00 2.85 4.15
N ALA A 34 1.71 2.59 3.93
CA ALA A 34 0.86 3.34 3.02
C ALA A 34 0.34 4.68 3.55
N ALA A 35 0.24 4.86 4.90
CA ALA A 35 -0.38 6.06 5.43
C ALA A 35 0.45 7.33 5.16
N PRO A 36 -0.22 8.42 4.81
CA PRO A 36 -1.67 8.66 4.82
C PRO A 36 -2.43 8.27 3.55
N GLY A 37 -1.79 7.70 2.50
CA GLY A 37 -2.46 7.19 1.30
C GLY A 37 -2.13 7.90 -0.01
N GLY A 38 -1.16 8.83 -0.02
CA GLY A 38 -0.77 9.54 -1.24
C GLY A 38 -0.20 8.62 -2.32
N LYS A 39 0.67 7.67 -1.96
CA LYS A 39 1.20 6.66 -2.89
C LYS A 39 0.13 5.66 -3.30
N SER A 40 -0.69 5.19 -2.35
CA SER A 40 -1.83 4.30 -2.61
C SER A 40 -2.84 4.89 -3.61
N THR A 41 -3.23 6.16 -3.47
CA THR A 41 -4.14 6.83 -4.42
C THR A 41 -3.52 6.98 -5.81
N TYR A 42 -2.22 7.24 -5.88
CA TYR A 42 -1.50 7.28 -7.15
C TYR A 42 -1.46 5.90 -7.82
N ILE A 43 -1.16 4.83 -7.07
CA ILE A 43 -1.19 3.45 -7.56
C ILE A 43 -2.57 3.11 -8.13
N LEU A 44 -3.65 3.40 -7.40
CA LEU A 44 -5.01 3.17 -7.85
C LEU A 44 -5.33 3.89 -9.15
N SER A 45 -4.85 5.13 -9.34
CA SER A 45 -5.02 5.87 -10.59
C SER A 45 -4.32 5.21 -11.78
N LYS A 46 -3.24 4.44 -11.55
CA LYS A 46 -2.54 3.69 -12.59
C LYS A 46 -3.18 2.33 -12.88
N LEU A 47 -3.71 1.69 -11.85
CA LEU A 47 -4.46 0.43 -12.00
C LEU A 47 -5.78 0.63 -12.75
N ASP A 48 -6.37 1.82 -12.71
CA ASP A 48 -7.60 2.17 -13.43
C ASP A 48 -8.71 1.14 -13.20
N ASP A 49 -9.05 0.91 -11.94
CA ASP A 49 -10.03 -0.08 -11.45
C ASP A 49 -9.73 -1.55 -11.81
N THR A 50 -8.54 -1.86 -12.32
CA THR A 50 -8.10 -3.24 -12.61
C THR A 50 -7.09 -3.72 -11.58
N GLY A 51 -6.78 -5.03 -11.57
CA GLY A 51 -5.80 -5.59 -10.66
C GLY A 51 -6.19 -5.46 -9.19
N LEU A 52 -5.19 -5.37 -8.32
CA LEU A 52 -5.38 -5.30 -6.87
C LEU A 52 -4.35 -4.39 -6.22
N LEU A 53 -4.78 -3.52 -5.32
CA LEU A 53 -3.91 -2.86 -4.36
C LEU A 53 -4.12 -3.44 -2.96
N VAL A 54 -3.04 -3.83 -2.29
CA VAL A 54 -3.02 -4.04 -0.84
C VAL A 54 -2.27 -2.85 -0.23
N SER A 55 -2.95 -2.06 0.60
CA SER A 55 -2.36 -0.94 1.33
C SER A 55 -2.23 -1.30 2.80
N ASN A 56 -1.01 -1.35 3.29
CA ASN A 56 -0.74 -1.72 4.68
C ASN A 56 -0.21 -0.53 5.48
N GLU A 57 -0.63 -0.43 6.72
CA GLU A 57 -0.07 0.51 7.70
C GLU A 57 -0.09 -0.14 9.08
N ILE A 58 1.09 -0.26 9.69
CA ILE A 58 1.23 -0.89 11.00
C ILE A 58 0.67 -0.02 12.15
N ASN A 59 0.75 1.30 12.00
CA ASN A 59 0.31 2.24 13.03
C ASN A 59 -1.22 2.32 13.07
N PRO A 60 -1.88 1.96 14.20
CA PRO A 60 -3.34 1.91 14.31
C PRO A 60 -4.03 3.30 14.31
N ILE A 61 -3.27 4.38 14.44
CA ILE A 61 -3.78 5.75 14.34
C ILE A 61 -3.69 6.21 12.88
N ARG A 62 -2.53 6.06 12.26
CA ARG A 62 -2.29 6.51 10.88
C ARG A 62 -3.14 5.76 9.85
N ILE A 63 -3.46 4.49 10.09
CA ILE A 63 -4.31 3.70 9.19
C ILE A 63 -5.73 4.29 9.03
N LYS A 64 -6.23 5.05 10.00
CA LYS A 64 -7.54 5.71 9.88
C LYS A 64 -7.54 6.74 8.75
N ALA A 65 -6.51 7.60 8.72
CA ALA A 65 -6.34 8.58 7.64
C ALA A 65 -6.16 7.89 6.28
N LEU A 66 -5.44 6.77 6.21
CA LEU A 66 -5.34 5.94 5.00
C LEU A 66 -6.72 5.46 4.54
N GLY A 67 -7.52 4.91 5.47
CA GLY A 67 -8.88 4.43 5.18
C GLY A 67 -9.79 5.53 4.63
N GLU A 68 -9.82 6.69 5.29
CA GLU A 68 -10.61 7.87 4.89
C GLU A 68 -10.19 8.39 3.50
N ASN A 69 -8.89 8.48 3.24
CA ASN A 69 -8.38 8.96 1.96
C ASN A 69 -8.73 8.01 0.81
N LEU A 70 -8.59 6.69 1.00
CA LEU A 70 -8.94 5.70 -0.02
C LEU A 70 -10.45 5.59 -0.22
N GLU A 71 -11.24 5.77 0.82
CA GLU A 71 -12.70 5.83 0.70
C GLU A 71 -13.13 7.08 -0.08
N ARG A 72 -12.61 8.24 0.25
CA ARG A 72 -12.85 9.49 -0.49
C ARG A 72 -12.45 9.38 -1.96
N PHE A 73 -11.37 8.65 -2.26
CA PHE A 73 -10.92 8.39 -3.63
C PHE A 73 -11.82 7.38 -4.38
N GLY A 74 -12.73 6.69 -3.68
CA GLY A 74 -13.63 5.71 -4.28
C GLY A 74 -12.95 4.39 -4.63
N ALA A 75 -11.89 4.00 -3.93
CA ALA A 75 -11.13 2.79 -4.18
C ALA A 75 -12.00 1.52 -4.10
N ARG A 76 -12.10 0.75 -5.20
CA ARG A 76 -12.87 -0.51 -5.28
C ARG A 76 -11.99 -1.74 -5.19
N ASN A 77 -10.86 -1.72 -5.87
CA ASN A 77 -9.89 -2.80 -5.98
C ASN A 77 -8.76 -2.69 -4.94
N CYS A 78 -9.10 -2.31 -3.71
CA CYS A 78 -8.15 -2.09 -2.63
C CYS A 78 -8.52 -2.83 -1.36
N ILE A 79 -7.54 -3.51 -0.73
CA ILE A 79 -7.64 -4.09 0.62
C ILE A 79 -6.72 -3.29 1.55
N ILE A 80 -7.24 -2.89 2.72
CA ILE A 80 -6.46 -2.15 3.71
C ILE A 80 -6.18 -3.05 4.91
N THR A 81 -4.89 -3.23 5.24
CA THR A 81 -4.42 -4.09 6.34
C THR A 81 -3.66 -3.29 7.40
N ASN A 82 -3.79 -3.74 8.67
CA ASN A 82 -3.05 -3.19 9.81
C ASN A 82 -2.17 -4.28 10.42
N THR A 83 -1.06 -4.61 9.75
CA THR A 83 -0.28 -5.81 10.03
C THR A 83 1.20 -5.50 9.87
N ASP A 84 2.07 -6.15 10.63
CA ASP A 84 3.52 -6.07 10.44
C ASP A 84 3.98 -6.85 9.20
N SER A 85 5.20 -6.54 8.75
CA SER A 85 5.76 -7.08 7.51
C SER A 85 5.91 -8.61 7.54
N ALA A 86 6.29 -9.17 8.68
CA ALA A 86 6.50 -10.62 8.83
C ALA A 86 5.19 -11.41 8.70
N HIS A 87 4.08 -10.87 9.19
CA HIS A 87 2.75 -11.48 9.02
C HIS A 87 2.24 -11.32 7.58
N LEU A 88 2.45 -10.16 6.94
CA LEU A 88 2.16 -9.98 5.52
C LEU A 88 2.91 -11.00 4.66
N ARG A 89 4.21 -11.17 4.89
CA ARG A 89 5.05 -12.14 4.18
C ARG A 89 4.51 -13.56 4.28
N LYS A 90 4.06 -14.01 5.46
CA LYS A 90 3.49 -15.36 5.64
C LYS A 90 2.26 -15.61 4.77
N VAL A 91 1.52 -14.55 4.43
CA VAL A 91 0.31 -14.65 3.59
C VAL A 91 0.64 -14.46 2.12
N PHE A 92 1.53 -13.54 1.77
CA PHE A 92 1.71 -13.02 0.41
C PHE A 92 3.04 -13.41 -0.26
N THR A 93 3.79 -14.41 0.25
CA THR A 93 5.04 -14.86 -0.41
C THR A 93 4.83 -15.07 -1.92
N GLY A 94 5.67 -14.45 -2.76
CA GLY A 94 5.65 -14.59 -4.22
C GLY A 94 4.38 -14.10 -4.93
N TYR A 95 3.66 -13.14 -4.36
CA TYR A 95 2.31 -12.78 -4.85
C TYR A 95 2.22 -11.50 -5.67
N PHE A 96 2.99 -10.45 -5.34
CA PHE A 96 2.86 -9.13 -5.95
C PHE A 96 3.74 -8.95 -7.18
N ASP A 97 3.23 -8.25 -8.17
CA ASP A 97 3.97 -7.80 -9.35
C ASP A 97 4.82 -6.57 -9.01
N LYS A 98 4.31 -5.69 -8.15
CA LYS A 98 4.93 -4.44 -7.75
C LYS A 98 4.81 -4.22 -6.25
N ILE A 99 5.88 -3.74 -5.62
CA ILE A 99 5.88 -3.36 -4.20
C ILE A 99 6.50 -1.99 -4.04
N VAL A 100 5.84 -1.10 -3.32
CA VAL A 100 6.42 0.15 -2.82
C VAL A 100 6.62 0.07 -1.31
N ILE A 101 7.78 0.49 -0.87
CA ILE A 101 8.15 0.62 0.54
C ILE A 101 8.58 2.07 0.76
N ASP A 102 7.62 2.92 1.18
CA ASP A 102 7.95 4.24 1.70
C ASP A 102 8.27 4.09 3.18
N ALA A 103 9.52 3.74 3.45
CA ALA A 103 9.92 3.20 4.74
C ALA A 103 9.83 4.23 5.87
N PRO A 104 9.47 3.80 7.09
CA PRO A 104 9.62 4.66 8.26
C PRO A 104 11.08 5.07 8.39
N CYS A 105 11.35 6.36 8.58
CA CYS A 105 12.69 6.92 8.60
C CYS A 105 12.82 8.05 9.63
N SER A 106 14.05 8.54 9.84
CA SER A 106 14.33 9.66 10.75
C SER A 106 13.71 10.99 10.32
N GLY A 107 13.37 11.14 9.02
CA GLY A 107 12.49 12.20 8.53
C GLY A 107 13.16 13.55 8.31
N GLU A 108 14.44 13.60 7.98
CA GLU A 108 15.17 14.87 7.74
C GLU A 108 14.56 15.75 6.65
N GLY A 109 13.95 15.15 5.62
CA GLY A 109 13.21 15.88 4.60
C GLY A 109 11.95 16.58 5.10
N MET A 110 11.54 16.31 6.35
CA MET A 110 10.39 16.99 6.96
C MET A 110 10.78 18.22 7.79
N PHE A 111 12.06 18.48 8.02
CA PHE A 111 12.53 19.56 8.90
C PHE A 111 12.02 20.95 8.53
N ARG A 112 11.80 21.23 7.25
CA ARG A 112 11.22 22.51 6.81
C ARG A 112 9.73 22.65 7.06
N LYS A 113 9.01 21.53 7.19
CA LYS A 113 7.54 21.49 7.33
C LYS A 113 7.07 21.23 8.73
N ASP A 114 7.84 20.49 9.50
CA ASP A 114 7.45 20.01 10.82
C ASP A 114 8.60 20.25 11.82
N PRO A 115 8.51 21.28 12.66
CA PRO A 115 9.50 21.54 13.71
C PRO A 115 9.66 20.37 14.68
N VAL A 116 8.60 19.58 14.92
CA VAL A 116 8.67 18.40 15.80
C VAL A 116 9.62 17.35 15.23
N ALA A 117 9.72 17.25 13.90
CA ALA A 117 10.66 16.32 13.26
C ALA A 117 12.12 16.64 13.60
N ILE A 118 12.45 17.94 13.83
CA ILE A 118 13.79 18.38 14.26
C ILE A 118 14.04 17.97 15.71
N GLU A 119 13.04 18.20 16.59
CA GLU A 119 13.13 17.89 18.02
C GLU A 119 13.24 16.38 18.27
N ASP A 120 12.54 15.58 17.48
CA ASP A 120 12.52 14.12 17.56
C ASP A 120 13.73 13.45 16.91
N TRP A 121 14.52 14.18 16.11
CA TRP A 121 15.64 13.61 15.40
C TRP A 121 16.82 13.35 16.33
N THR A 122 17.35 12.13 16.29
CA THR A 122 18.58 11.71 16.95
C THR A 122 19.30 10.69 16.09
N TYR A 123 20.61 10.56 16.25
CA TYR A 123 21.36 9.52 15.54
C TYR A 123 20.95 8.10 15.98
N SER A 124 20.52 7.92 17.23
CA SER A 124 19.94 6.64 17.69
C SER A 124 18.68 6.29 16.90
N LYS A 125 17.80 7.27 16.61
CA LYS A 125 16.61 7.07 15.79
C LYS A 125 16.96 6.69 14.34
N VAL A 126 18.02 7.24 13.78
CA VAL A 126 18.55 6.84 12.46
C VAL A 126 18.87 5.34 12.45
N LEU A 127 19.63 4.85 13.44
CA LEU A 127 20.01 3.44 13.55
C LEU A 127 18.81 2.51 13.82
N GLU A 128 17.87 2.95 14.63
CA GLU A 128 16.61 2.21 14.87
C GLU A 128 15.79 2.07 13.57
N CYS A 129 15.64 3.17 12.83
CA CYS A 129 14.97 3.16 11.54
C CYS A 129 15.70 2.26 10.54
N GLN A 130 17.01 2.33 10.45
CA GLN A 130 17.82 1.44 9.61
C GLN A 130 17.54 -0.03 9.90
N SER A 131 17.51 -0.44 11.19
CA SER A 131 17.22 -1.82 11.56
C SER A 131 15.84 -2.27 11.07
N ILE A 132 14.81 -1.45 11.27
CA ILE A 132 13.44 -1.72 10.78
C ILE A 132 13.39 -1.79 9.25
N GLN A 133 14.09 -0.90 8.57
CA GLN A 133 14.12 -0.83 7.10
C GLN A 133 14.75 -2.08 6.49
N LYS A 134 15.83 -2.61 7.11
CA LYS A 134 16.46 -3.87 6.69
C LYS A 134 15.52 -5.06 6.80
N GLU A 135 14.68 -5.12 7.82
CA GLU A 135 13.67 -6.16 7.96
C GLU A 135 12.54 -6.02 6.93
N ILE A 136 12.00 -4.79 6.78
CA ILE A 136 10.89 -4.50 5.88
C ILE A 136 11.26 -4.79 4.42
N ILE A 137 12.46 -4.42 3.97
CA ILE A 137 12.88 -4.66 2.58
C ILE A 137 13.03 -6.15 2.28
N ARG A 138 13.59 -6.95 3.22
CA ARG A 138 13.69 -8.41 3.10
C ARG A 138 12.33 -9.06 3.02
N ASP A 139 11.38 -8.64 3.88
CA ASP A 139 10.01 -9.14 3.87
C ASP A 139 9.28 -8.76 2.57
N GLY A 140 9.42 -7.51 2.11
CA GLY A 140 8.86 -7.04 0.85
C GLY A 140 9.36 -7.84 -0.34
N TYR A 141 10.67 -8.04 -0.43
CA TYR A 141 11.28 -8.81 -1.52
C TYR A 141 10.75 -10.26 -1.60
N LYS A 142 10.52 -10.91 -0.45
CA LYS A 142 9.94 -12.25 -0.39
C LYS A 142 8.48 -12.30 -0.89
N MET A 143 7.75 -11.21 -0.81
CA MET A 143 6.38 -11.11 -1.31
C MET A 143 6.30 -10.83 -2.81
N LEU A 144 7.41 -10.43 -3.43
CA LEU A 144 7.49 -10.13 -4.85
C LEU A 144 7.58 -11.41 -5.68
N LYS A 145 6.90 -11.45 -6.83
CA LYS A 145 7.05 -12.49 -7.86
C LYS A 145 8.40 -12.37 -8.56
N LYS A 146 8.84 -13.44 -9.20
CA LYS A 146 9.91 -13.39 -10.20
C LYS A 146 9.57 -12.38 -11.30
N GLY A 147 10.54 -11.56 -11.67
CA GLY A 147 10.37 -10.47 -12.63
C GLY A 147 9.66 -9.23 -12.05
N GLY A 148 9.18 -9.29 -10.81
CA GLY A 148 8.53 -8.16 -10.15
C GLY A 148 9.49 -7.03 -9.78
N THR A 149 8.92 -5.86 -9.47
CA THR A 149 9.66 -4.63 -9.16
C THR A 149 9.35 -4.17 -7.74
N LEU A 150 10.40 -3.92 -6.96
CA LEU A 150 10.32 -3.27 -5.65
C LEU A 150 10.92 -1.87 -5.75
N VAL A 151 10.20 -0.87 -5.24
CA VAL A 151 10.72 0.49 -5.07
C VAL A 151 10.77 0.80 -3.58
N TYR A 152 11.96 1.05 -3.10
CA TYR A 152 12.24 1.51 -1.74
C TYR A 152 12.42 3.02 -1.74
N SER A 153 11.84 3.72 -0.77
CA SER A 153 12.00 5.17 -0.62
C SER A 153 12.00 5.61 0.83
N THR A 154 12.64 6.73 1.09
CA THR A 154 12.61 7.44 2.37
C THR A 154 12.56 8.94 2.15
N CYS A 155 12.13 9.70 3.17
CA CYS A 155 12.26 11.15 3.19
C CYS A 155 13.43 11.61 4.10
N THR A 156 14.47 10.79 4.26
CA THR A 156 15.69 11.18 5.00
C THR A 156 16.89 11.32 4.08
N PHE A 157 17.94 11.98 4.57
CA PHE A 157 19.22 12.14 3.87
C PHE A 157 20.34 11.30 4.50
N SER A 158 20.04 10.52 5.54
CA SER A 158 20.99 9.62 6.18
C SER A 158 21.45 8.54 5.19
N ARG A 159 22.75 8.29 5.11
CA ARG A 159 23.31 7.21 4.31
C ARG A 159 22.95 5.85 4.91
N GLU A 160 22.93 5.78 6.24
CA GLU A 160 22.61 4.57 7.00
C GLU A 160 21.22 4.03 6.66
N GLU A 161 20.25 4.92 6.47
CA GLU A 161 18.86 4.54 6.15
C GLU A 161 18.61 4.36 4.65
N ASN A 162 19.54 4.75 3.81
CA ASN A 162 19.40 4.79 2.36
C ASN A 162 20.34 3.80 1.68
N GLU A 163 21.52 4.27 1.25
CA GLU A 163 22.46 3.45 0.48
C GLU A 163 22.91 2.21 1.25
N ASP A 164 23.21 2.34 2.56
CA ASP A 164 23.70 1.21 3.33
C ASP A 164 22.65 0.08 3.46
N VAL A 165 21.36 0.43 3.56
CA VAL A 165 20.26 -0.55 3.53
C VAL A 165 20.21 -1.28 2.19
N ILE A 166 20.31 -0.54 1.08
CA ILE A 166 20.23 -1.12 -0.27
C ILE A 166 21.46 -1.93 -0.59
N GLU A 167 22.66 -1.42 -0.31
CA GLU A 167 23.94 -2.09 -0.58
C GLU A 167 24.01 -3.42 0.20
N GLU A 168 23.66 -3.44 1.49
CA GLU A 168 23.59 -4.67 2.29
C GLU A 168 22.58 -5.65 1.72
N PHE A 169 21.37 -5.17 1.41
CA PHE A 169 20.31 -6.02 0.87
C PHE A 169 20.71 -6.70 -0.45
N ILE A 170 21.31 -5.95 -1.39
CA ILE A 170 21.78 -6.48 -2.68
C ILE A 170 22.92 -7.48 -2.48
N ALA A 171 23.84 -7.23 -1.53
CA ALA A 171 24.93 -8.15 -1.23
C ALA A 171 24.45 -9.50 -0.66
N GLU A 172 23.31 -9.50 0.06
CA GLU A 172 22.72 -10.70 0.66
C GLU A 172 21.82 -11.50 -0.30
N HIS A 173 21.37 -10.92 -1.43
CA HIS A 173 20.35 -11.49 -2.30
C HIS A 173 20.81 -11.51 -3.76
N GLU A 174 21.45 -12.62 -4.21
CA GLU A 174 21.95 -12.77 -5.58
C GLU A 174 20.88 -12.58 -6.68
N GLY A 175 19.60 -12.89 -6.35
CA GLY A 175 18.47 -12.69 -7.27
C GLY A 175 17.93 -11.25 -7.30
N ALA A 176 18.46 -10.33 -6.48
CA ALA A 176 18.04 -8.94 -6.44
C ALA A 176 18.97 -8.09 -7.31
N VAL A 177 18.42 -7.42 -8.32
CA VAL A 177 19.15 -6.55 -9.23
C VAL A 177 18.77 -5.10 -8.97
N LEU A 178 19.73 -4.29 -8.53
CA LEU A 178 19.56 -2.84 -8.41
C LEU A 178 19.52 -2.23 -9.82
N ILE A 179 18.37 -1.65 -10.18
CA ILE A 179 18.16 -1.00 -11.49
C ILE A 179 18.50 0.47 -11.44
N GLU A 180 18.11 1.14 -10.34
CA GLU A 180 18.27 2.58 -10.19
C GLU A 180 18.36 2.92 -8.70
N MET A 181 19.19 3.90 -8.36
CA MET A 181 19.28 4.47 -7.02
C MET A 181 19.61 5.95 -7.15
N GLU A 182 18.79 6.81 -6.56
CA GLU A 182 18.97 8.27 -6.66
C GLU A 182 18.52 9.02 -5.40
N ARG A 183 19.10 10.20 -5.23
CA ARG A 183 18.70 11.19 -4.21
C ARG A 183 18.08 12.40 -4.88
N LEU A 184 16.86 12.73 -4.50
CA LEU A 184 16.16 13.94 -4.90
C LEU A 184 16.45 15.04 -3.89
N TRP A 185 17.47 15.83 -4.15
CA TRP A 185 17.90 16.89 -3.25
C TRP A 185 16.97 18.12 -3.34
N PRO A 186 16.54 18.73 -2.21
CA PRO A 186 15.62 19.88 -2.23
C PRO A 186 16.18 21.13 -2.93
N HIS A 187 17.49 21.25 -3.10
CA HIS A 187 18.11 22.33 -3.88
C HIS A 187 18.17 22.04 -5.38
N LYS A 188 17.86 20.81 -5.82
CA LYS A 188 17.87 20.40 -7.24
C LYS A 188 16.47 20.15 -7.80
N VAL A 189 15.49 19.81 -6.95
CA VAL A 189 14.13 19.50 -7.36
C VAL A 189 13.12 20.35 -6.58
N LYS A 190 11.92 20.52 -7.14
CA LYS A 190 10.81 21.13 -6.40
C LYS A 190 10.26 20.08 -5.43
N GLY A 191 10.60 20.18 -4.14
CA GLY A 191 10.17 19.24 -3.12
C GLY A 191 11.03 19.30 -1.85
N GLU A 192 10.69 18.49 -0.87
CA GLU A 192 11.41 18.40 0.41
C GLU A 192 12.59 17.43 0.34
N GLY A 193 12.68 16.68 -0.75
CA GLY A 193 13.73 15.68 -0.96
C GLY A 193 13.27 14.27 -0.65
N HIS A 194 13.86 13.31 -1.35
CA HIS A 194 13.58 11.88 -1.22
C HIS A 194 14.81 11.06 -1.62
N PHE A 195 14.89 9.86 -1.08
CA PHE A 195 15.74 8.80 -1.62
C PHE A 195 14.87 7.75 -2.28
N VAL A 196 15.30 7.21 -3.42
CA VAL A 196 14.58 6.17 -4.15
C VAL A 196 15.56 5.13 -4.67
N ALA A 197 15.24 3.85 -4.48
CA ALA A 197 15.95 2.73 -5.10
C ALA A 197 14.95 1.78 -5.75
N LYS A 198 15.22 1.37 -7.00
CA LYS A 198 14.42 0.42 -7.78
C LYS A 198 15.16 -0.89 -7.90
N ILE A 199 14.53 -1.98 -7.47
CA ILE A 199 15.09 -3.33 -7.46
C ILE A 199 14.19 -4.26 -8.25
N GLN A 200 14.77 -5.11 -9.09
CA GLN A 200 14.07 -6.19 -9.79
C GLN A 200 14.41 -7.54 -9.18
N LYS A 201 13.43 -8.41 -9.05
CA LYS A 201 13.60 -9.78 -8.57
C LYS A 201 13.78 -10.75 -9.73
N LEU A 202 14.86 -11.52 -9.72
CA LEU A 202 15.14 -12.56 -10.73
C LEU A 202 14.90 -13.98 -10.21
N ASP A 203 15.01 -14.22 -8.91
CA ASP A 203 14.77 -15.51 -8.28
C ASP A 203 13.27 -15.81 -8.11
N ASP A 204 12.97 -17.10 -8.02
CA ASP A 204 11.61 -17.61 -7.88
C ASP A 204 11.20 -17.74 -6.42
N GLU A 205 9.89 -17.59 -6.16
CA GLU A 205 9.27 -17.86 -4.87
C GLU A 205 7.98 -18.65 -5.08
N ASP A 206 7.77 -19.66 -4.25
CA ASP A 206 6.54 -20.46 -4.25
C ASP A 206 5.34 -19.62 -3.78
N CYS A 207 4.51 -19.18 -4.72
CA CYS A 207 3.27 -18.50 -4.38
C CYS A 207 2.22 -19.50 -3.90
N ARG A 208 1.80 -19.37 -2.65
CA ARG A 208 0.77 -20.22 -2.01
C ARG A 208 -0.48 -19.44 -1.62
N VAL A 209 -0.63 -18.25 -2.14
CA VAL A 209 -1.80 -17.39 -1.87
C VAL A 209 -3.03 -18.04 -2.46
N LYS A 210 -4.04 -18.25 -1.61
CA LYS A 210 -5.34 -18.79 -2.02
C LYS A 210 -6.32 -17.65 -2.22
N GLU A 211 -7.25 -17.80 -3.13
CA GLU A 211 -8.38 -16.90 -3.22
C GLU A 211 -9.29 -17.03 -1.99
N MET A 212 -9.95 -15.94 -1.65
CA MET A 212 -10.93 -15.90 -0.59
C MET A 212 -12.16 -16.73 -0.98
N LYS A 213 -12.55 -17.64 -0.10
CA LYS A 213 -13.80 -18.39 -0.27
C LYS A 213 -14.98 -17.48 0.08
N ILE A 214 -15.76 -17.11 -0.91
CA ILE A 214 -16.90 -16.20 -0.76
C ILE A 214 -18.18 -17.00 -0.68
N LYS A 215 -18.92 -16.81 0.41
CA LYS A 215 -20.29 -17.37 0.52
C LYS A 215 -21.23 -16.52 -0.34
N LYS A 216 -22.04 -17.15 -1.17
CA LYS A 216 -23.06 -16.44 -1.92
C LYS A 216 -24.10 -15.86 -0.95
N LEU A 217 -24.25 -14.55 -0.95
CA LEU A 217 -25.23 -13.81 -0.16
C LEU A 217 -26.46 -13.56 -1.01
N ASN A 218 -27.64 -13.92 -0.50
CA ASN A 218 -28.92 -13.70 -1.19
C ASN A 218 -29.87 -12.89 -0.29
N ASN A 219 -30.44 -13.55 0.73
CA ASN A 219 -31.38 -12.91 1.65
C ASN A 219 -30.69 -11.87 2.53
N GLU A 220 -29.42 -12.10 2.87
CA GLU A 220 -28.62 -11.22 3.74
C GLU A 220 -28.44 -9.81 3.13
N ILE A 221 -28.47 -9.70 1.79
CA ILE A 221 -28.28 -8.41 1.10
C ILE A 221 -29.55 -7.88 0.43
N LYS A 222 -30.72 -8.40 0.81
CA LYS A 222 -32.02 -8.00 0.22
C LYS A 222 -32.26 -6.49 0.31
N GLU A 223 -31.96 -5.88 1.44
CA GLU A 223 -32.19 -4.45 1.64
C GLU A 223 -31.23 -3.59 0.80
N TYR A 224 -29.97 -4.04 0.64
CA TYR A 224 -29.05 -3.42 -0.32
C TYR A 224 -29.57 -3.53 -1.76
N ARG A 225 -30.08 -4.69 -2.18
CA ARG A 225 -30.66 -4.87 -3.52
C ARG A 225 -31.90 -3.99 -3.77
N ASN A 226 -32.72 -3.76 -2.74
CA ASN A 226 -33.84 -2.84 -2.81
C ASN A 226 -33.35 -1.38 -2.97
N PHE A 227 -32.31 -1.00 -2.22
CA PHE A 227 -31.66 0.31 -2.32
C PHE A 227 -31.02 0.51 -3.71
N GLU A 228 -30.22 -0.45 -4.17
CA GLU A 228 -29.58 -0.45 -5.49
C GLU A 228 -30.61 -0.21 -6.61
N LYS A 229 -31.67 -1.03 -6.66
CA LYS A 229 -32.72 -0.92 -7.66
C LYS A 229 -33.44 0.43 -7.66
N LYS A 230 -33.55 1.07 -6.49
CA LYS A 230 -34.32 2.32 -6.33
C LYS A 230 -33.45 3.56 -6.57
N HIS A 231 -32.15 3.50 -6.24
CA HIS A 231 -31.30 4.68 -6.14
C HIS A 231 -30.06 4.66 -7.02
N LEU A 232 -29.66 3.51 -7.56
CA LEU A 232 -28.48 3.41 -8.41
C LEU A 232 -28.87 3.15 -9.86
N ASN A 233 -28.16 3.75 -10.79
CA ASN A 233 -28.30 3.53 -12.24
C ASN A 233 -27.42 2.37 -12.76
N ILE A 234 -26.80 1.64 -11.85
CA ILE A 234 -25.91 0.51 -12.14
C ILE A 234 -26.40 -0.71 -11.36
N ASN A 235 -26.19 -1.88 -11.92
CA ASN A 235 -26.38 -3.15 -11.22
C ASN A 235 -25.00 -3.70 -10.86
N VAL A 236 -24.76 -3.87 -9.57
CA VAL A 236 -23.49 -4.42 -9.08
C VAL A 236 -23.62 -5.94 -8.97
N ASP A 237 -23.06 -6.65 -9.94
CA ASP A 237 -23.12 -8.13 -10.00
C ASP A 237 -21.75 -8.73 -9.70
N ASN A 238 -21.27 -8.56 -8.47
CA ASN A 238 -19.94 -8.97 -8.05
C ASN A 238 -19.96 -9.72 -6.70
N LYS A 239 -18.77 -10.00 -6.20
CA LYS A 239 -18.51 -10.76 -4.98
C LYS A 239 -18.78 -9.90 -3.74
N PHE A 240 -19.92 -10.14 -3.08
CA PHE A 240 -20.25 -9.44 -1.82
C PHE A 240 -19.70 -10.18 -0.61
N MET A 241 -19.30 -9.43 0.40
CA MET A 241 -18.94 -9.94 1.70
C MET A 241 -19.58 -9.15 2.82
N LEU A 242 -20.13 -9.83 3.80
CA LEU A 242 -20.66 -9.24 5.03
C LEU A 242 -19.69 -9.55 6.18
N ARG A 243 -19.20 -8.50 6.85
CA ARG A 243 -18.39 -8.59 8.08
C ARG A 243 -19.06 -7.79 9.19
N GLY A 244 -19.64 -8.50 10.16
CA GLY A 244 -20.59 -7.88 11.09
C GLY A 244 -21.77 -7.28 10.31
N ASP A 245 -22.05 -6.01 10.53
CA ASP A 245 -23.10 -5.28 9.81
C ASP A 245 -22.60 -4.61 8.51
N ASN A 246 -21.27 -4.64 8.24
CA ASN A 246 -20.70 -3.93 7.09
C ASN A 246 -20.73 -4.79 5.83
N LEU A 247 -21.30 -4.23 4.76
CA LEU A 247 -21.33 -4.84 3.43
C LEU A 247 -20.23 -4.28 2.55
N TYR A 248 -19.45 -5.19 1.97
CA TYR A 248 -18.35 -4.88 1.06
C TYR A 248 -18.58 -5.48 -0.31
N LEU A 249 -18.13 -4.75 -1.34
CA LEU A 249 -17.89 -5.28 -2.67
C LEU A 249 -16.40 -5.61 -2.76
N LEU A 250 -16.10 -6.89 -2.95
CA LEU A 250 -14.72 -7.37 -3.00
C LEU A 250 -14.07 -7.10 -4.36
N PRO A 251 -12.74 -6.93 -4.43
CA PRO A 251 -11.99 -6.98 -5.68
C PRO A 251 -12.24 -8.30 -6.42
N ASP A 252 -12.13 -8.29 -7.76
CA ASP A 252 -12.36 -9.48 -8.59
C ASP A 252 -11.41 -10.63 -8.21
N GLU A 253 -10.15 -10.32 -7.97
CA GLU A 253 -9.14 -11.25 -7.45
C GLU A 253 -8.85 -10.95 -5.98
N CYS A 254 -9.69 -11.43 -5.09
CA CYS A 254 -9.54 -11.19 -3.65
C CYS A 254 -8.74 -12.32 -3.00
N PRO A 255 -7.51 -12.08 -2.52
CA PRO A 255 -6.75 -13.08 -1.79
C PRO A 255 -7.37 -13.37 -0.43
N ASN A 256 -7.11 -14.58 0.11
CA ASN A 256 -7.51 -14.90 1.46
C ASN A 256 -6.63 -14.17 2.48
N VAL A 257 -7.20 -13.18 3.12
CA VAL A 257 -6.56 -12.33 4.14
C VAL A 257 -7.11 -12.58 5.56
N ASP A 258 -7.80 -13.69 5.80
CA ASP A 258 -8.41 -14.01 7.10
C ASP A 258 -7.40 -14.10 8.27
N LYS A 259 -6.13 -14.30 7.95
CA LYS A 259 -5.03 -14.33 8.94
C LYS A 259 -4.44 -12.94 9.25
N LEU A 260 -4.90 -11.91 8.57
CA LEU A 260 -4.43 -10.54 8.75
C LEU A 260 -5.48 -9.69 9.47
N LYS A 261 -5.01 -8.64 10.11
CA LYS A 261 -5.92 -7.61 10.63
C LYS A 261 -6.31 -6.68 9.48
N VAL A 262 -7.53 -6.82 8.99
CA VAL A 262 -8.06 -6.07 7.84
C VAL A 262 -8.99 -4.97 8.32
N LEU A 263 -8.73 -3.73 7.87
CA LEU A 263 -9.60 -2.58 8.09
C LEU A 263 -10.71 -2.52 7.02
N ARG A 264 -10.39 -2.85 5.75
CA ARG A 264 -11.30 -2.73 4.62
C ARG A 264 -11.02 -3.81 3.57
N TYR A 265 -12.10 -4.41 3.04
CA TYR A 265 -12.08 -5.53 2.09
C TYR A 265 -12.53 -5.14 0.67
N GLY A 266 -12.13 -4.03 0.14
CA GLY A 266 -12.60 -3.48 -1.12
C GLY A 266 -13.52 -2.28 -0.90
N LEU A 267 -14.57 -2.11 -1.71
CA LEU A 267 -15.50 -0.99 -1.56
C LEU A 267 -16.50 -1.25 -0.43
N HIS A 268 -16.50 -0.39 0.58
CA HIS A 268 -17.53 -0.39 1.61
C HIS A 268 -18.83 0.20 1.04
N LEU A 269 -19.87 -0.63 0.91
CA LEU A 269 -21.14 -0.22 0.34
C LEU A 269 -22.05 0.44 1.36
N GLY A 270 -21.99 0.01 2.62
CA GLY A 270 -22.80 0.53 3.70
C GLY A 270 -22.97 -0.46 4.84
N VAL A 271 -23.96 -0.20 5.69
CA VAL A 271 -24.23 -0.97 6.91
C VAL A 271 -25.63 -1.56 6.84
N LEU A 272 -25.71 -2.90 6.93
CA LEU A 272 -26.97 -3.64 7.04
C LEU A 272 -27.31 -3.84 8.51
N LYS A 273 -28.30 -3.12 9.02
CA LYS A 273 -28.67 -3.20 10.43
C LYS A 273 -30.18 -3.21 10.62
N LYS A 274 -30.71 -4.19 11.37
CA LYS A 274 -32.15 -4.31 11.68
C LYS A 274 -33.05 -4.21 10.43
N ASN A 275 -32.72 -4.96 9.37
CA ASN A 275 -33.43 -4.95 8.08
C ASN A 275 -33.46 -3.55 7.40
N ARG A 276 -32.43 -2.76 7.55
CA ARG A 276 -32.18 -1.48 6.84
C ARG A 276 -30.79 -1.46 6.25
N PHE A 277 -30.69 -0.80 5.10
CA PHE A 277 -29.43 -0.47 4.43
C PHE A 277 -29.25 1.03 4.39
#